data_51d7d7ab8117efc548308a0bceadeca3
#
_entry.id   51d7d7ab8117efc548308a0bceadeca3
#
_cell.length_a   1.000
_cell.length_b   1.000
_cell.length_c   1.000
_cell.angle_alpha   90.00
_cell.angle_beta   90.00
_cell.angle_gamma   90.00
#
_symmetry.space_group_name_H-M   'P 1'
#
loop_
_entity.id
_entity.type
_entity.pdbx_description
1 polymer ?
#
loop_
_entity_poly.entity_id
_entity_poly.type
_entity_poly.pdbx_seq_one_letter_code
_entity_poly.pdbx_strand_id
1 'polypeptide(L)' 'MTTLRTLKISLNGEPFEIVGPLTVNQLLTEIDLDPRGVAVEHNLEIVKRDSYDSLIITEGDQIEVVHF' A
#
# COMPACT_ATOMS: atom_id res chain seq x y z
N MET A 1 -9.83 16.32 -11.86
CA MET A 1 -9.10 16.58 -10.60
C MET A 1 -9.33 15.43 -9.63
N THR A 2 -8.27 14.91 -9.03
CA THR A 2 -8.37 13.82 -8.06
C THR A 2 -8.74 14.36 -6.69
N THR A 3 -9.77 13.80 -6.08
CA THR A 3 -10.19 14.19 -4.73
C THR A 3 -9.52 13.28 -3.72
N LEU A 4 -8.80 13.86 -2.76
CA LEU A 4 -8.24 13.12 -1.63
C LEU A 4 -9.33 12.75 -0.65
N ARG A 5 -9.25 11.56 -0.09
CA ARG A 5 -10.19 11.09 0.91
C ARG A 5 -9.54 10.05 1.81
N THR A 6 -10.13 9.87 2.98
CA THR A 6 -9.68 8.82 3.88
C THR A 6 -10.18 7.47 3.37
N LEU A 7 -9.26 6.53 3.29
CA LEU A 7 -9.54 5.15 2.89
C LEU A 7 -9.21 4.22 4.04
N LYS A 8 -10.04 3.22 4.24
CA LYS A 8 -9.78 2.17 5.23
C LYS A 8 -9.28 0.94 4.51
N ILE A 9 -8.12 0.45 4.93
CA ILE A 9 -7.51 -0.75 4.40
C ILE A 9 -7.14 -1.67 5.55
N SER A 10 -6.69 -2.87 5.21
CA SER A 10 -6.06 -3.77 6.16
C SER A 10 -4.57 -3.77 5.88
N LEU A 11 -3.76 -3.50 6.89
CA LEU A 11 -2.31 -3.53 6.78
C LEU A 11 -1.78 -4.56 7.76
N ASN A 12 -1.21 -5.64 7.23
CA ASN A 12 -0.72 -6.78 8.03
C ASN A 12 -1.79 -7.28 9.02
N GLY A 13 -3.03 -7.37 8.55
CA GLY A 13 -4.15 -7.88 9.34
C GLY A 13 -4.78 -6.87 10.28
N GLU A 14 -4.31 -5.62 10.31
CA GLU A 14 -4.83 -4.58 11.20
C GLU A 14 -5.53 -3.50 10.40
N PRO A 15 -6.64 -2.94 10.91
CA PRO A 15 -7.26 -1.79 10.26
C PRO A 15 -6.29 -0.61 10.21
N PHE A 16 -6.23 0.05 9.08
CA PHE A 16 -5.33 1.17 8.89
C PHE A 16 -5.99 2.19 7.97
N GLU A 17 -5.90 3.46 8.34
CA GLU A 17 -6.48 4.54 7.53
C GLU A 17 -5.37 5.27 6.79
N ILE A 18 -5.64 5.53 5.52
CA ILE A 18 -4.72 6.30 4.67
C ILE A 18 -5.50 7.42 4.00
N VAL A 19 -4.78 8.42 3.52
CA VAL A 19 -5.38 9.46 2.70
C VAL A 19 -4.98 9.18 1.25
N GLY A 20 -5.97 8.90 0.42
CA GLY A 20 -5.73 8.48 -0.93
C GLY A 20 -6.48 9.30 -1.96
N PRO A 21 -6.31 8.92 -3.22
CA PRO A 21 -5.61 7.72 -3.67
C PRO A 21 -4.10 7.82 -3.54
N LEU A 22 -3.43 6.67 -3.32
CA LEU A 22 -1.98 6.62 -3.29
C LEU A 22 -1.50 5.29 -3.85
N THR A 23 -0.25 5.28 -4.31
CA THR A 23 0.39 4.08 -4.82
C THR A 23 0.96 3.26 -3.68
N VAL A 24 1.35 2.01 -4.00
CA VAL A 24 2.08 1.16 -3.04
C VAL A 24 3.32 1.89 -2.52
N ASN A 25 4.07 2.51 -3.42
CA ASN A 25 5.30 3.20 -3.04
C ASN A 25 5.03 4.37 -2.09
N GLN A 26 3.96 5.11 -2.34
CA GLN A 26 3.55 6.21 -1.47
C GLN A 26 3.11 5.71 -0.09
N LEU A 27 2.42 4.56 -0.03
CA LEU A 27 2.07 3.96 1.24
C LEU A 27 3.31 3.59 2.03
N LEU A 28 4.29 2.95 1.38
CA LEU A 28 5.54 2.56 2.04
C LEU A 28 6.26 3.78 2.61
N THR A 29 6.27 4.88 1.87
CA THR A 29 6.85 6.14 2.35
C THR A 29 6.11 6.62 3.60
N GLU A 30 4.79 6.57 3.59
CA GLU A 30 3.99 7.02 4.74
C GLU A 30 4.25 6.22 6.00
N ILE A 31 4.47 4.91 5.87
CA ILE A 31 4.75 4.07 7.03
C ILE A 31 6.25 3.91 7.27
N ASP A 32 7.05 4.73 6.61
CA ASP A 32 8.49 4.87 6.84
C ASP A 32 9.27 3.59 6.54
N LEU A 33 8.93 2.93 5.45
CA LEU A 33 9.60 1.72 4.99
C LEU A 33 10.28 1.97 3.65
N ASP A 34 11.50 1.43 3.53
CA ASP A 34 12.25 1.47 2.28
C ASP A 34 11.71 0.38 1.34
N PRO A 35 11.20 0.75 0.15
CA PRO A 35 10.66 -0.26 -0.77
C PRO A 35 11.67 -1.33 -1.17
N ARG A 36 12.97 -1.04 -1.07
CA ARG A 36 14.01 -2.00 -1.43
C ARG A 36 14.18 -3.10 -0.39
N GLY A 37 13.68 -2.89 0.81
CA GLY A 37 13.86 -3.83 1.93
C GLY A 37 12.62 -4.66 2.26
N VAL A 38 11.57 -4.58 1.45
CA VAL A 38 10.30 -5.22 1.76
C VAL A 38 9.72 -5.94 0.56
N ALA A 39 8.89 -6.94 0.84
CA ALA A 39 8.01 -7.57 -0.13
C ALA A 39 6.59 -7.14 0.21
N VAL A 40 5.78 -6.88 -0.81
CA VAL A 40 4.40 -6.40 -0.64
C VAL A 40 3.44 -7.37 -1.32
N GLU A 41 2.36 -7.72 -0.62
CA GLU A 41 1.21 -8.40 -1.21
C GLU A 41 0.03 -7.43 -1.21
N HIS A 42 -0.73 -7.48 -2.29
CA HIS A 42 -1.94 -6.70 -2.46
C HIS A 42 -3.07 -7.67 -2.79
N ASN A 43 -4.04 -7.77 -1.89
CA ASN A 43 -5.18 -8.68 -2.05
C ASN A 43 -4.72 -10.11 -2.37
N LEU A 44 -3.73 -10.58 -1.61
CA LEU A 44 -3.18 -11.94 -1.67
C LEU A 44 -2.30 -12.20 -2.89
N GLU A 45 -1.96 -11.16 -3.65
CA GLU A 45 -1.07 -11.29 -4.80
C GLU A 45 0.20 -10.49 -4.57
N ILE A 46 1.35 -11.11 -4.91
CA ILE A 46 2.63 -10.43 -4.79
C ILE A 46 2.68 -9.27 -5.79
N VAL A 47 3.09 -8.10 -5.29
CA VAL A 47 3.26 -6.92 -6.13
C VAL A 47 4.70 -6.90 -6.63
N LYS A 48 4.88 -6.85 -7.95
CA LYS A 48 6.22 -6.69 -8.53
C LYS A 48 6.72 -5.28 -8.28
N ARG A 49 8.03 -5.13 -8.06
CA ARG A 49 8.62 -3.82 -7.79
C ARG A 49 8.29 -2.80 -8.88
N ASP A 50 8.27 -3.25 -10.14
CA ASP A 50 7.93 -2.38 -11.26
C ASP A 50 6.54 -1.76 -11.14
N SER A 51 5.67 -2.36 -10.32
CA SER A 51 4.30 -1.89 -10.14
C SER A 51 4.11 -1.02 -8.89
N TYR A 52 5.15 -0.84 -8.08
CA TYR A 52 5.01 -0.08 -6.83
C TYR A 52 4.59 1.37 -7.07
N ASP A 53 4.99 1.96 -8.19
CA ASP A 53 4.66 3.34 -8.52
C ASP A 53 3.34 3.49 -9.30
N SER A 54 2.74 2.40 -9.72
CA SER A 54 1.55 2.44 -10.55
C SER A 54 0.32 1.78 -9.93
N LEU A 55 0.50 0.85 -9.00
CA LEU A 55 -0.62 0.17 -8.37
C LEU A 55 -1.27 1.10 -7.34
N ILE A 56 -2.52 1.45 -7.57
CA ILE A 56 -3.27 2.35 -6.69
C ILE A 56 -4.01 1.53 -5.64
N ILE A 57 -3.85 1.94 -4.39
CA ILE A 57 -4.54 1.33 -3.26
C ILE A 57 -5.91 1.95 -3.11
N THR A 58 -6.93 1.13 -2.89
CA THR A 58 -8.32 1.56 -2.79
C THR A 58 -8.95 1.07 -1.49
N GLU A 59 -10.13 1.60 -1.21
CA GLU A 59 -10.90 1.23 -0.03
C GLU A 59 -11.08 -0.29 0.08
N GLY A 60 -10.81 -0.84 1.25
CA GLY A 60 -11.01 -2.26 1.52
C GLY A 60 -9.87 -3.16 1.09
N ASP A 61 -8.82 -2.61 0.49
CA ASP A 61 -7.68 -3.41 0.06
C ASP A 61 -6.97 -4.05 1.26
N GLN A 62 -6.44 -5.25 1.04
CA GLN A 62 -5.60 -5.96 2.01
C GLN A 62 -4.15 -5.85 1.56
N ILE A 63 -3.34 -5.21 2.39
CA ILE A 63 -1.92 -5.02 2.11
C ILE A 63 -1.12 -5.76 3.17
N GLU A 64 -0.15 -6.56 2.75
CA GLU A 64 0.80 -7.18 3.66
C GLU A 64 2.21 -6.79 3.25
N VAL A 65 3.00 -6.38 4.21
CA VAL A 65 4.38 -5.95 3.99
C VAL A 65 5.28 -6.76 4.89
N VAL A 66 6.29 -7.38 4.28
CA VAL A 66 7.23 -8.23 5.00
C VAL A 66 8.64 -7.74 4.73
N HIS A 67 9.42 -7.57 5.77
CA HIS A 67 10.84 -7.23 5.63
C HIS A 67 11.64 -8.46 5.22
N PHE A 68 12.67 -8.23 4.42
CA PHE A 68 13.64 -9.27 4.10
C PHE A 68 14.56 -9.54 5.28
#